data_81bb75f23a22deabbb7cc5764184e7e0
#
_entry.id   81bb75f23a22deabbb7cc5764184e7e0
#
_cell.length_a   1.000
_cell.length_b   1.000
_cell.length_c   1.000
_cell.angle_alpha   90.00
_cell.angle_beta   90.00
_cell.angle_gamma   90.00
#
_symmetry.space_group_name_H-M   'P 1'
#
loop_
_entity.id
_entity.type
_entity.pdbx_description
1 polymer ?
#
loop_
_entity_poly.entity_id
_entity_poly.type
_entity_poly.pdbx_seq_one_letter_code
_entity_poly.pdbx_strand_id
1 'polypeptide(L)'
;MPDRDNTYSTNQIRKISQCHSSLGTKTRVASPKLDRWKDLNKAIVDWINNDALEETSVKIAEENNFQFYDSIQKRILSDLFSRFRTIYPKKDYKFEHEYLVKEAVKKLNGEEYGLTTHFAYEFEDENQFEYIRLKTAHDPEPELIDRAIITKLRAENEEFYTAAIELDDLIEIEQVENPDEIINEYFTILEEYLTNRKKCTPGRQCDYCDQVSRCGQFPLITDDKITNRVREVKISKTNLVKLSNCERRTAWNVQYGLPREDYIEFESESDGTKFHNFSQKLLVNNNNFLEKENIETFNQLTNQEDEVTRELLFLKYQQLVSKLKNYKDLKIKESEYILGFTCIAEGRGLRNGKVVDQKVATIFTGKSDLAGRVGDTPIIIELKTRQEIPEDALEAQLYALGASQLMKSEKEIIVLHIYVSDHDATIKERKFGSSELESAKAKFDDLAKKSASWIPYDALSPKYSIGNWCEVCEFKSTCLENR
;
A
#
# COMPACT_ATOMS: atom_id res chain seq x y z
N MET A 1 -4.23 -18.49 25.30
CA MET A 1 -3.01 -19.27 25.07
C MET A 1 -1.83 -18.50 25.60
N PRO A 2 -0.80 -19.13 26.22
CA PRO A 2 0.37 -18.36 26.63
C PRO A 2 1.03 -17.77 25.38
N ASP A 3 1.40 -16.49 25.44
CA ASP A 3 2.25 -15.84 24.44
C ASP A 3 3.56 -16.64 24.34
N ARG A 4 3.68 -17.49 23.33
CA ARG A 4 4.96 -18.12 23.01
C ARG A 4 5.77 -17.06 22.26
N ASP A 5 6.93 -16.72 22.75
CA ASP A 5 7.84 -15.73 22.13
C ASP A 5 8.18 -16.04 20.65
N ASN A 6 7.88 -17.26 20.19
CA ASN A 6 8.19 -17.79 18.86
C ASN A 6 6.95 -18.00 17.97
N THR A 7 5.85 -17.31 18.22
CA THR A 7 4.63 -17.43 17.40
C THR A 7 4.46 -16.21 16.50
N TYR A 8 4.25 -16.46 15.20
CA TYR A 8 4.10 -15.44 14.16
C TYR A 8 2.73 -15.56 13.48
N SER A 9 1.99 -14.47 13.40
CA SER A 9 0.76 -14.44 12.61
C SER A 9 1.08 -14.50 11.11
N THR A 10 0.16 -15.03 10.31
CA THR A 10 0.26 -15.06 8.85
C THR A 10 0.53 -13.67 8.26
N ASN A 11 -0.08 -12.62 8.84
CA ASN A 11 0.20 -11.24 8.45
C ASN A 11 1.65 -10.81 8.76
N GLN A 12 2.24 -11.28 9.88
CA GLN A 12 3.65 -11.01 10.18
C GLN A 12 4.57 -11.73 9.19
N ILE A 13 4.28 -13.00 8.87
CA ILE A 13 5.06 -13.77 7.89
C ILE A 13 4.98 -13.14 6.51
N ARG A 14 3.81 -12.68 6.06
CA ARG A 14 3.67 -11.94 4.82
C ARG A 14 4.53 -10.67 4.81
N LYS A 15 4.56 -9.91 5.89
CA LYS A 15 5.45 -8.75 6.01
C LYS A 15 6.92 -9.14 5.91
N ILE A 16 7.32 -10.24 6.56
CA ILE A 16 8.68 -10.79 6.51
C ILE A 16 9.06 -11.19 5.09
N SER A 17 8.19 -11.91 4.37
CA SER A 17 8.46 -12.36 3.00
C SER A 17 8.74 -11.20 2.05
N GLN A 18 8.10 -10.08 2.28
CA GLN A 18 8.31 -8.86 1.51
C GLN A 18 9.54 -8.06 1.96
N CYS A 19 9.78 -7.96 3.27
CA CYS A 19 10.90 -7.23 3.83
C CYS A 19 11.15 -7.62 5.29
N HIS A 20 12.31 -8.20 5.60
CA HIS A 20 12.64 -8.62 6.97
C HIS A 20 12.61 -7.46 7.98
N SER A 21 13.05 -6.26 7.59
CA SER A 21 13.03 -5.08 8.46
C SER A 21 11.63 -4.57 8.80
N SER A 22 10.56 -5.12 8.21
CA SER A 22 9.18 -4.68 8.44
C SER A 22 8.64 -4.99 9.85
N LEU A 23 9.24 -5.94 10.57
CA LEU A 23 8.85 -6.34 11.93
C LEU A 23 9.64 -5.61 13.03
N GLY A 24 9.93 -4.34 12.87
CA GLY A 24 10.55 -3.55 13.95
C GLY A 24 9.58 -3.27 15.12
N THR A 25 10.08 -2.57 16.13
CA THR A 25 9.29 -2.15 17.31
C THR A 25 8.08 -1.33 16.85
N LYS A 26 6.88 -1.85 17.09
CA LYS A 26 5.63 -1.16 16.80
C LYS A 26 5.54 0.12 17.63
N THR A 27 5.57 1.27 17.00
CA THR A 27 5.08 2.49 17.59
C THR A 27 3.62 2.62 17.18
N ARG A 28 2.75 2.71 18.16
CA ARG A 28 1.32 2.91 17.91
C ARG A 28 1.13 4.34 17.38
N VAL A 29 1.04 4.45 16.07
CA VAL A 29 0.66 5.68 15.39
C VAL A 29 -0.86 5.66 15.22
N ALA A 30 -1.52 6.79 15.44
CA ALA A 30 -2.95 6.92 15.20
C ALA A 30 -3.27 6.61 13.72
N SER A 31 -4.10 5.61 13.49
CA SER A 31 -4.53 5.19 12.16
C SER A 31 -6.06 5.12 12.15
N PRO A 32 -6.74 6.18 11.70
CA PRO A 32 -8.20 6.23 11.68
C PRO A 32 -8.84 5.03 10.97
N LYS A 33 -8.22 4.55 9.88
CA LYS A 33 -8.70 3.35 9.18
C LYS A 33 -8.60 2.09 10.04
N LEU A 34 -7.46 1.86 10.70
CA LEU A 34 -7.26 0.68 11.56
C LEU A 34 -8.14 0.75 12.81
N ASP A 35 -8.29 1.92 13.37
CA ASP A 35 -9.10 2.08 14.58
C ASP A 35 -10.58 1.91 14.26
N ARG A 36 -11.10 2.39 13.11
CA ARG A 36 -12.45 2.07 12.63
C ARG A 36 -12.68 0.56 12.49
N TRP A 37 -11.70 -0.17 11.95
CA TRP A 37 -11.82 -1.62 11.85
C TRP A 37 -11.95 -2.30 13.23
N LYS A 38 -11.17 -1.85 14.23
CA LYS A 38 -11.28 -2.34 15.61
C LYS A 38 -12.61 -1.99 16.25
N ASP A 39 -13.07 -0.77 16.02
CA ASP A 39 -14.34 -0.29 16.56
C ASP A 39 -15.53 -1.00 15.91
N LEU A 40 -15.44 -1.33 14.60
CA LEU A 40 -16.40 -2.17 13.92
C LEU A 40 -16.49 -3.57 14.55
N ASN A 41 -15.34 -4.23 14.75
CA ASN A 41 -15.31 -5.53 15.41
C ASN A 41 -15.95 -5.46 16.79
N LYS A 42 -15.65 -4.44 17.58
CA LYS A 42 -16.23 -4.25 18.90
C LYS A 42 -17.74 -4.04 18.83
N ALA A 43 -18.23 -3.24 17.90
CA ALA A 43 -19.66 -3.02 17.70
C ALA A 43 -20.38 -4.33 17.33
N ILE A 44 -19.76 -5.16 16.49
CA ILE A 44 -20.30 -6.48 16.10
C ILE A 44 -20.37 -7.41 17.33
N VAL A 45 -19.29 -7.50 18.11
CA VAL A 45 -19.26 -8.32 19.36
C VAL A 45 -20.33 -7.87 20.35
N ASP A 46 -20.44 -6.56 20.60
CA ASP A 46 -21.45 -6.00 21.51
C ASP A 46 -22.88 -6.30 21.01
N TRP A 47 -23.11 -6.24 19.69
CA TRP A 47 -24.41 -6.57 19.11
C TRP A 47 -24.78 -8.06 19.23
N ILE A 48 -23.80 -8.96 19.01
CA ILE A 48 -24.05 -10.41 19.11
C ILE A 48 -24.35 -10.79 20.57
N ASN A 49 -23.58 -10.26 21.53
CA ASN A 49 -23.68 -10.69 22.94
C ASN A 49 -24.87 -10.11 23.71
N ASN A 50 -25.33 -8.91 23.34
CA ASN A 50 -26.25 -8.16 24.21
C ASN A 50 -27.71 -8.16 23.78
N ASP A 51 -28.11 -8.92 22.73
CA ASP A 51 -29.44 -8.87 22.14
C ASP A 51 -29.95 -7.43 21.84
N ALA A 52 -28.98 -6.54 21.70
CA ALA A 52 -29.23 -5.11 21.64
C ALA A 52 -30.02 -4.75 20.36
N LEU A 53 -31.08 -3.97 20.54
CA LEU A 53 -31.77 -3.30 19.45
C LEU A 53 -30.77 -2.45 18.66
N GLU A 54 -31.01 -2.32 17.37
CA GLU A 54 -30.15 -1.65 16.36
C GLU A 54 -29.56 -0.31 16.81
N GLU A 55 -30.40 0.52 17.42
CA GLU A 55 -29.99 1.84 17.96
C GLU A 55 -28.99 1.77 19.10
N THR A 56 -29.02 0.67 19.88
CA THR A 56 -28.17 0.51 21.08
C THR A 56 -26.76 0.10 20.72
N SER A 57 -26.56 -0.71 19.67
CA SER A 57 -25.21 -1.17 19.27
C SER A 57 -24.36 -0.05 18.69
N VAL A 58 -24.96 0.79 17.85
CA VAL A 58 -24.29 2.00 17.33
C VAL A 58 -24.00 2.98 18.47
N LYS A 59 -24.94 3.13 19.42
CA LYS A 59 -24.78 4.03 20.57
C LYS A 59 -23.72 3.53 21.55
N ILE A 60 -23.65 2.22 21.83
CA ILE A 60 -22.60 1.62 22.68
C ILE A 60 -21.24 1.78 22.02
N ALA A 61 -21.16 1.58 20.70
CA ALA A 61 -19.94 1.83 19.94
C ALA A 61 -19.56 3.32 20.00
N GLU A 62 -20.50 4.25 19.86
CA GLU A 62 -20.28 5.69 20.03
C GLU A 62 -19.76 6.06 21.44
N GLU A 63 -20.29 5.48 22.50
CA GLU A 63 -19.88 5.78 23.87
C GLU A 63 -18.47 5.30 24.22
N ASN A 64 -17.98 4.26 23.55
CA ASN A 64 -16.72 3.61 23.93
C ASN A 64 -15.45 4.21 23.31
N ASN A 65 -15.48 4.71 22.04
CA ASN A 65 -14.30 5.30 21.39
C ASN A 65 -14.60 6.34 20.32
N PHE A 66 -15.86 6.53 19.93
CA PHE A 66 -16.25 7.39 18.80
C PHE A 66 -16.25 8.89 19.07
N GLN A 67 -16.03 9.30 20.30
CA GLN A 67 -15.99 10.72 20.66
C GLN A 67 -14.97 11.53 19.84
N PHE A 68 -14.03 10.84 19.15
CA PHE A 68 -12.99 11.47 18.36
C PHE A 68 -13.29 11.50 16.86
N TYR A 69 -14.24 10.72 16.39
CA TYR A 69 -14.60 10.71 14.98
C TYR A 69 -15.51 11.88 14.62
N ASP A 70 -15.25 12.48 13.44
CA ASP A 70 -16.19 13.41 12.83
C ASP A 70 -17.43 12.67 12.28
N SER A 71 -18.39 13.46 11.77
CA SER A 71 -19.64 12.94 11.22
C SER A 71 -19.43 11.97 10.05
N ILE A 72 -18.40 12.19 9.21
CA ILE A 72 -18.11 11.33 8.06
C ILE A 72 -17.64 9.96 8.55
N GLN A 73 -16.70 9.90 9.47
CA GLN A 73 -16.17 8.66 9.97
C GLN A 73 -17.18 7.85 10.78
N LYS A 74 -18.04 8.54 11.53
CA LYS A 74 -19.18 7.91 12.22
C LYS A 74 -20.15 7.26 11.24
N ARG A 75 -20.52 7.97 10.17
CA ARG A 75 -21.40 7.44 9.12
C ARG A 75 -20.78 6.20 8.47
N ILE A 76 -19.51 6.24 8.08
CA ILE A 76 -18.84 5.09 7.47
C ILE A 76 -18.88 3.87 8.38
N LEU A 77 -18.65 4.05 9.67
CA LEU A 77 -18.67 2.95 10.61
C LEU A 77 -20.08 2.36 10.77
N SER A 78 -21.11 3.23 10.81
CA SER A 78 -22.50 2.80 10.83
C SER A 78 -22.88 2.02 9.56
N ASP A 79 -22.43 2.49 8.39
CA ASP A 79 -22.67 1.82 7.10
C ASP A 79 -21.99 0.45 7.05
N LEU A 80 -20.74 0.34 7.47
CA LEU A 80 -20.00 -0.93 7.54
C LEU A 80 -20.68 -1.92 8.49
N PHE A 81 -21.16 -1.46 9.63
CA PHE A 81 -21.88 -2.29 10.59
C PHE A 81 -23.23 -2.77 10.03
N SER A 82 -23.97 -1.88 9.38
CA SER A 82 -25.26 -2.23 8.73
C SER A 82 -25.07 -3.28 7.63
N ARG A 83 -24.03 -3.14 6.79
CA ARG A 83 -23.69 -4.15 5.78
C ARG A 83 -23.33 -5.49 6.41
N PHE A 84 -22.48 -5.51 7.43
CA PHE A 84 -22.17 -6.76 8.13
C PHE A 84 -23.42 -7.48 8.63
N ARG A 85 -24.38 -6.77 9.20
CA ARG A 85 -25.65 -7.34 9.66
C ARG A 85 -26.49 -7.92 8.56
N THR A 86 -26.43 -7.36 7.36
CA THR A 86 -27.13 -7.87 6.17
C THR A 86 -26.49 -9.15 5.67
N ILE A 87 -25.16 -9.19 5.64
CA ILE A 87 -24.36 -10.34 5.20
C ILE A 87 -24.51 -11.51 6.19
N TYR A 88 -24.46 -11.20 7.49
CA TYR A 88 -24.47 -12.18 8.55
C TYR A 88 -25.62 -11.88 9.51
N PRO A 89 -26.84 -12.33 9.21
CA PRO A 89 -27.99 -12.15 10.11
C PRO A 89 -27.73 -12.88 11.42
N LYS A 90 -28.07 -12.23 12.54
CA LYS A 90 -27.92 -12.80 13.85
C LYS A 90 -28.60 -14.18 13.91
N LYS A 91 -27.79 -15.21 14.24
CA LYS A 91 -28.24 -16.57 14.50
C LYS A 91 -28.32 -16.75 16.02
N ASP A 92 -29.20 -17.62 16.51
CA ASP A 92 -29.31 -17.98 17.93
C ASP A 92 -28.15 -18.86 18.39
N TYR A 93 -26.93 -18.52 17.95
CA TYR A 93 -25.72 -19.24 18.26
C TYR A 93 -25.07 -18.72 19.54
N LYS A 94 -24.39 -19.61 20.23
CA LYS A 94 -23.58 -19.26 21.39
C LYS A 94 -22.24 -18.72 20.89
N PHE A 95 -22.00 -17.45 21.13
CA PHE A 95 -20.74 -16.79 20.83
C PHE A 95 -19.75 -17.05 21.98
N GLU A 96 -18.62 -17.70 21.72
CA GLU A 96 -17.67 -18.04 22.76
C GLU A 96 -16.36 -17.23 22.74
N HIS A 97 -15.89 -16.75 21.57
CA HIS A 97 -14.58 -16.10 21.46
C HIS A 97 -14.55 -14.90 20.51
N GLU A 98 -13.80 -13.87 20.92
CA GLU A 98 -13.50 -12.70 20.11
C GLU A 98 -12.42 -13.00 19.05
N TYR A 99 -11.59 -14.03 19.26
CA TYR A 99 -10.53 -14.48 18.37
C TYR A 99 -10.30 -15.98 18.46
N LEU A 100 -10.41 -16.68 17.35
CA LEU A 100 -9.90 -18.04 17.22
C LEU A 100 -8.55 -18.02 16.52
N VAL A 101 -7.63 -18.86 16.99
CA VAL A 101 -6.31 -19.05 16.41
C VAL A 101 -6.14 -20.51 16.01
N LYS A 102 -5.86 -20.76 14.70
CA LYS A 102 -5.33 -22.05 14.25
C LYS A 102 -3.82 -21.89 14.09
N GLU A 103 -3.05 -22.85 14.62
CA GLU A 103 -1.59 -22.78 14.67
C GLU A 103 -0.95 -24.00 14.03
N ALA A 104 -0.11 -23.77 13.01
CA ALA A 104 0.80 -24.78 12.49
C ALA A 104 2.16 -24.64 13.19
N VAL A 105 2.72 -25.75 13.71
CA VAL A 105 3.94 -25.74 14.52
C VAL A 105 5.04 -26.52 13.83
N LYS A 106 6.29 -25.99 13.87
CA LYS A 106 7.49 -26.65 13.37
C LYS A 106 8.71 -26.32 14.23
N LYS A 107 9.63 -27.29 14.37
CA LYS A 107 10.92 -27.05 15.02
C LYS A 107 11.93 -26.48 14.01
N LEU A 108 12.50 -25.32 14.32
CA LEU A 108 13.58 -24.68 13.58
C LEU A 108 14.76 -24.48 14.52
N ASN A 109 15.95 -24.95 14.14
CA ASN A 109 17.18 -24.83 14.95
C ASN A 109 17.04 -25.31 16.41
N GLY A 110 16.18 -26.33 16.65
CA GLY A 110 15.95 -26.91 17.97
C GLY A 110 14.86 -26.22 18.81
N GLU A 111 14.36 -25.09 18.39
CA GLU A 111 13.25 -24.36 19.04
C GLU A 111 11.94 -24.56 18.25
N GLU A 112 10.82 -24.52 18.96
CA GLU A 112 9.49 -24.66 18.38
C GLU A 112 8.94 -23.29 17.97
N TYR A 113 8.50 -23.18 16.71
CA TYR A 113 7.91 -21.98 16.13
C TYR A 113 6.49 -22.27 15.64
N GLY A 114 5.58 -21.29 15.79
CA GLY A 114 4.21 -21.36 15.35
C GLY A 114 3.86 -20.34 14.27
N LEU A 115 3.08 -20.78 13.27
CA LEU A 115 2.41 -19.90 12.32
C LEU A 115 0.91 -19.91 12.60
N THR A 116 0.33 -18.72 12.89
CA THR A 116 -1.06 -18.61 13.33
C THR A 116 -1.92 -17.84 12.35
N THR A 117 -3.12 -18.34 12.10
CA THR A 117 -4.19 -17.59 11.44
C THR A 117 -5.27 -17.20 12.47
N HIS A 118 -5.94 -16.07 12.24
CA HIS A 118 -6.89 -15.48 13.18
C HIS A 118 -8.25 -15.28 12.54
N PHE A 119 -9.30 -15.53 13.31
CA PHE A 119 -10.69 -15.24 12.98
C PHE A 119 -11.25 -14.23 13.96
N ALA A 120 -12.20 -13.42 13.51
CA ALA A 120 -12.84 -12.42 14.36
C ALA A 120 -13.90 -13.06 15.26
N TYR A 121 -14.63 -14.07 14.74
CA TYR A 121 -15.78 -14.65 15.42
C TYR A 121 -15.78 -16.17 15.28
N GLU A 122 -16.29 -16.84 16.32
CA GLU A 122 -16.61 -18.26 16.36
C GLU A 122 -18.06 -18.42 16.82
N PHE A 123 -18.82 -19.18 16.06
CA PHE A 123 -20.22 -19.52 16.36
C PHE A 123 -20.35 -21.02 16.52
N GLU A 124 -21.01 -21.45 17.57
CA GLU A 124 -21.25 -22.86 17.88
C GLU A 124 -22.75 -23.16 17.82
N ASP A 125 -23.14 -24.17 17.05
CA ASP A 125 -24.49 -24.73 17.01
C ASP A 125 -24.44 -26.26 16.99
N GLU A 126 -25.01 -26.93 18.02
CA GLU A 126 -25.14 -28.40 18.12
C GLU A 126 -23.86 -29.19 17.73
N ASN A 127 -22.65 -28.72 18.05
CA ASN A 127 -21.34 -29.23 17.67
C ASN A 127 -20.88 -28.90 16.25
N GLN A 128 -21.50 -27.96 15.55
CA GLN A 128 -20.94 -27.33 14.37
C GLN A 128 -20.33 -25.97 14.71
N PHE A 129 -19.19 -25.65 14.11
CA PHE A 129 -18.49 -24.40 14.37
C PHE A 129 -18.35 -23.63 13.07
N GLU A 130 -18.78 -22.38 13.09
CA GLU A 130 -18.55 -21.40 12.01
C GLU A 130 -17.52 -20.37 12.46
N TYR A 131 -16.50 -20.17 11.66
CA TYR A 131 -15.44 -19.18 11.92
C TYR A 131 -15.49 -18.08 10.89
N ILE A 132 -15.65 -16.84 11.37
CA ILE A 132 -15.82 -15.68 10.49
C ILE A 132 -14.60 -14.78 10.57
N ARG A 133 -14.00 -14.52 9.42
CA ARG A 133 -13.00 -13.47 9.22
C ARG A 133 -13.69 -12.22 8.68
N LEU A 134 -13.39 -11.07 9.26
CA LEU A 134 -13.91 -9.79 8.80
C LEU A 134 -12.92 -9.12 7.85
N LYS A 135 -13.34 -8.77 6.64
CA LYS A 135 -12.60 -7.97 5.67
C LYS A 135 -13.41 -6.77 5.19
N THR A 136 -12.76 -5.61 5.16
CA THR A 136 -13.29 -4.35 4.63
C THR A 136 -12.57 -3.92 3.35
N ALA A 137 -11.95 -4.85 2.62
CA ALA A 137 -11.22 -4.60 1.39
C ALA A 137 -11.89 -5.32 0.22
N HIS A 138 -11.66 -4.83 -1.01
CA HIS A 138 -12.22 -5.42 -2.22
C HIS A 138 -11.76 -6.86 -2.49
N ASP A 139 -10.56 -7.25 -2.02
CA ASP A 139 -10.09 -8.63 -2.12
C ASP A 139 -10.55 -9.42 -0.89
N PRO A 140 -11.57 -10.30 -1.04
CA PRO A 140 -12.12 -11.06 0.07
C PRO A 140 -11.28 -12.27 0.45
N GLU A 141 -10.43 -12.75 -0.45
CA GLU A 141 -9.70 -14.00 -0.21
C GLU A 141 -8.66 -13.84 0.91
N PRO A 142 -8.56 -14.83 1.81
CA PRO A 142 -7.43 -14.94 2.72
C PRO A 142 -6.13 -15.20 1.96
N GLU A 143 -5.02 -14.81 2.56
CA GLU A 143 -3.69 -15.14 2.03
C GLU A 143 -3.53 -16.66 1.90
N LEU A 144 -2.73 -17.10 0.93
CA LEU A 144 -2.50 -18.53 0.65
C LEU A 144 -2.07 -19.32 1.90
N ILE A 145 -1.24 -18.73 2.77
CA ILE A 145 -0.81 -19.36 4.03
C ILE A 145 -1.97 -19.50 5.02
N ASP A 146 -2.90 -18.55 5.09
CA ASP A 146 -4.09 -18.68 5.93
C ASP A 146 -4.94 -19.86 5.47
N ARG A 147 -5.19 -19.93 4.15
CA ARG A 147 -5.94 -21.04 3.54
C ARG A 147 -5.28 -22.38 3.80
N ALA A 148 -3.94 -22.47 3.68
CA ALA A 148 -3.20 -23.70 3.94
C ALA A 148 -3.30 -24.14 5.41
N ILE A 149 -3.17 -23.23 6.37
CA ILE A 149 -3.33 -23.56 7.80
C ILE A 149 -4.75 -24.03 8.09
N ILE A 150 -5.77 -23.34 7.53
CA ILE A 150 -7.17 -23.73 7.68
C ILE A 150 -7.39 -25.13 7.09
N THR A 151 -6.99 -25.35 5.84
CA THR A 151 -7.16 -26.65 5.16
C THR A 151 -6.53 -27.79 5.96
N LYS A 152 -5.33 -27.60 6.49
CA LYS A 152 -4.61 -28.63 7.25
C LYS A 152 -5.23 -28.93 8.62
N LEU A 153 -5.77 -27.91 9.29
CA LEU A 153 -6.21 -28.01 10.69
C LEU A 153 -7.73 -27.99 10.87
N ARG A 154 -8.48 -27.98 9.76
CA ARG A 154 -9.95 -28.02 9.76
C ARG A 154 -10.43 -29.39 10.28
N ALA A 155 -11.35 -29.35 11.24
CA ALA A 155 -12.11 -30.55 11.63
C ALA A 155 -13.36 -30.71 10.73
N GLU A 156 -13.98 -31.90 10.73
CA GLU A 156 -15.15 -32.21 9.87
C GLU A 156 -16.37 -31.34 10.18
N ASN A 157 -16.45 -30.84 11.40
CA ASN A 157 -17.58 -30.02 11.90
C ASN A 157 -17.25 -28.50 11.91
N GLU A 158 -16.23 -28.07 11.20
CA GLU A 158 -15.81 -26.67 11.14
C GLU A 158 -16.03 -26.07 9.76
N GLU A 159 -16.59 -24.88 9.69
CA GLU A 159 -16.76 -24.08 8.48
C GLU A 159 -16.08 -22.73 8.62
N PHE A 160 -15.51 -22.23 7.53
CA PHE A 160 -14.67 -21.02 7.56
C PHE A 160 -15.13 -20.04 6.48
N TYR A 161 -15.41 -18.80 6.89
CA TYR A 161 -15.94 -17.77 6.00
C TYR A 161 -15.16 -16.45 6.12
N THR A 162 -15.20 -15.68 5.05
CA THR A 162 -14.85 -14.25 5.05
C THR A 162 -16.14 -13.43 4.87
N ALA A 163 -16.46 -12.59 5.84
CA ALA A 163 -17.47 -11.54 5.68
C ALA A 163 -16.81 -10.38 4.91
N ALA A 164 -17.05 -10.32 3.61
CA ALA A 164 -16.50 -9.31 2.69
C ALA A 164 -17.44 -8.10 2.63
N ILE A 165 -17.27 -7.15 3.55
CA ILE A 165 -18.22 -6.05 3.77
C ILE A 165 -18.37 -5.16 2.53
N GLU A 166 -17.30 -4.90 1.78
CA GLU A 166 -17.38 -4.07 0.56
C GLU A 166 -18.06 -4.78 -0.60
N LEU A 167 -18.15 -6.12 -0.58
CA LEU A 167 -18.84 -6.92 -1.58
C LEU A 167 -20.25 -7.32 -1.16
N ASP A 168 -20.67 -6.97 0.06
CA ASP A 168 -21.94 -7.39 0.68
C ASP A 168 -22.16 -8.92 0.63
N ASP A 169 -21.07 -9.72 0.84
CA ASP A 169 -21.10 -11.17 0.67
C ASP A 169 -20.39 -11.92 1.82
N LEU A 170 -20.86 -13.16 2.07
CA LEU A 170 -20.24 -14.13 2.98
C LEU A 170 -19.64 -15.26 2.14
N ILE A 171 -18.32 -15.24 2.03
CA ILE A 171 -17.57 -16.10 1.11
C ILE A 171 -16.92 -17.24 1.89
N GLU A 172 -17.22 -18.48 1.51
CA GLU A 172 -16.56 -19.66 2.08
C GLU A 172 -15.07 -19.65 1.70
N ILE A 173 -14.21 -19.95 2.69
CA ILE A 173 -12.77 -20.04 2.46
C ILE A 173 -12.45 -21.38 1.81
N GLU A 174 -12.07 -21.33 0.54
CA GLU A 174 -11.71 -22.50 -0.24
C GLU A 174 -10.47 -23.20 0.31
N GLN A 175 -10.51 -24.54 0.26
CA GLN A 175 -9.37 -25.38 0.58
C GLN A 175 -8.29 -25.27 -0.50
N VAL A 176 -7.04 -25.50 -0.11
CA VAL A 176 -5.91 -25.48 -1.03
C VAL A 176 -5.35 -26.89 -1.22
N GLU A 177 -4.81 -27.14 -2.40
CA GLU A 177 -4.01 -28.34 -2.65
C GLU A 177 -2.66 -28.23 -1.95
N ASN A 178 -2.14 -29.34 -1.44
CA ASN A 178 -0.81 -29.43 -0.82
C ASN A 178 -0.53 -28.43 0.32
N PRO A 179 -1.40 -28.31 1.34
CA PRO A 179 -1.25 -27.31 2.42
C PRO A 179 0.08 -27.45 3.18
N ASP A 180 0.63 -28.66 3.30
CA ASP A 180 1.92 -28.91 3.96
C ASP A 180 3.11 -28.28 3.21
N GLU A 181 3.10 -28.31 1.90
CA GLU A 181 4.12 -27.69 1.06
C GLU A 181 4.12 -26.18 1.24
N ILE A 182 2.95 -25.56 1.16
CA ILE A 182 2.76 -24.13 1.38
C ILE A 182 3.23 -23.72 2.79
N ILE A 183 2.79 -24.43 3.82
CA ILE A 183 3.20 -24.13 5.21
C ILE A 183 4.72 -24.26 5.38
N ASN A 184 5.34 -25.26 4.75
CA ASN A 184 6.79 -25.46 4.82
C ASN A 184 7.56 -24.34 4.11
N GLU A 185 7.06 -23.82 2.99
CA GLU A 185 7.65 -22.66 2.32
C GLU A 185 7.69 -21.44 3.25
N TYR A 186 6.59 -21.16 3.95
CA TYR A 186 6.54 -20.05 4.89
C TYR A 186 7.41 -20.24 6.14
N PHE A 187 7.61 -21.48 6.59
CA PHE A 187 8.61 -21.77 7.63
C PHE A 187 10.05 -21.53 7.12
N THR A 188 10.33 -21.79 5.86
CA THR A 188 11.63 -21.44 5.25
C THR A 188 11.87 -19.93 5.23
N ILE A 189 10.86 -19.16 4.87
CA ILE A 189 10.89 -17.68 4.94
C ILE A 189 11.17 -17.23 6.38
N LEU A 190 10.53 -17.85 7.38
CA LEU A 190 10.77 -17.53 8.78
C LEU A 190 12.22 -17.83 9.20
N GLU A 191 12.77 -18.95 8.78
CA GLU A 191 14.16 -19.36 9.07
C GLU A 191 15.16 -18.37 8.48
N GLU A 192 14.95 -17.91 7.24
CA GLU A 192 15.76 -16.85 6.62
C GLU A 192 15.67 -15.54 7.40
N TYR A 193 14.49 -15.16 7.85
CA TYR A 193 14.30 -13.98 8.69
C TYR A 193 15.04 -14.08 10.01
N LEU A 194 14.97 -15.21 10.68
CA LEU A 194 15.66 -15.42 11.97
C LEU A 194 17.17 -15.28 11.84
N THR A 195 17.73 -15.61 10.68
CA THR A 195 19.17 -15.42 10.39
C THR A 195 19.55 -14.00 9.99
N ASN A 196 18.62 -13.25 9.36
CA ASN A 196 18.90 -11.88 8.87
C ASN A 196 17.74 -10.91 9.05
N ARG A 197 17.42 -10.58 10.30
CA ARG A 197 16.30 -9.70 10.68
C ARG A 197 16.38 -8.26 10.15
N LYS A 198 17.57 -7.81 9.73
CA LYS A 198 17.79 -6.41 9.28
C LYS A 198 17.80 -6.24 7.76
N LYS A 199 17.59 -7.30 7.00
CA LYS A 199 17.54 -7.21 5.55
C LYS A 199 16.37 -6.31 5.13
N CYS A 200 16.68 -5.17 4.49
CA CYS A 200 15.69 -4.26 3.93
C CYS A 200 15.55 -4.52 2.44
N THR A 201 14.32 -4.73 2.00
CA THR A 201 13.97 -4.94 0.59
C THR A 201 12.87 -3.93 0.24
N PRO A 202 13.21 -2.79 -0.41
CA PRO A 202 12.21 -1.80 -0.80
C PRO A 202 11.23 -2.36 -1.83
N GLY A 203 9.94 -1.99 -1.69
CA GLY A 203 8.89 -2.45 -2.58
C GLY A 203 7.54 -1.78 -2.27
N ARG A 204 6.45 -2.25 -2.87
CA ARG A 204 5.08 -1.77 -2.60
C ARG A 204 4.71 -1.85 -1.13
N GLN A 205 5.24 -2.82 -0.40
CA GLN A 205 5.03 -2.98 1.03
C GLN A 205 5.50 -1.77 1.86
N CYS A 206 6.39 -0.92 1.33
CA CYS A 206 6.81 0.31 2.01
C CYS A 206 5.64 1.27 2.25
N ASP A 207 4.64 1.27 1.38
CA ASP A 207 3.44 2.11 1.53
C ASP A 207 2.61 1.73 2.76
N TYR A 208 2.73 0.49 3.24
CA TYR A 208 1.99 -0.05 4.39
C TYR A 208 2.89 -0.38 5.59
N CYS A 209 4.21 -0.16 5.48
CA CYS A 209 5.18 -0.53 6.50
C CYS A 209 5.18 0.45 7.67
N ASP A 210 5.01 -0.04 8.90
CA ASP A 210 5.02 0.77 10.12
C ASP A 210 6.43 1.22 10.53
N GLN A 211 7.47 0.80 9.81
CA GLN A 211 8.88 1.09 10.08
C GLN A 211 9.52 1.98 9.02
N VAL A 212 8.78 2.45 8.04
CA VAL A 212 9.30 3.11 6.84
C VAL A 212 10.18 4.32 7.15
N SER A 213 9.81 5.15 8.11
CA SER A 213 10.59 6.32 8.51
C SER A 213 11.90 5.99 9.25
N ARG A 214 12.08 4.73 9.66
CA ARG A 214 13.21 4.27 10.51
C ARG A 214 14.12 3.27 9.83
N CYS A 215 13.69 2.65 8.74
CA CYS A 215 14.48 1.62 8.08
C CYS A 215 15.71 2.19 7.32
N GLY A 216 15.78 3.51 7.16
CA GLY A 216 16.87 4.19 6.43
C GLY A 216 16.74 4.17 4.91
N GLN A 217 15.72 3.48 4.35
CA GLN A 217 15.46 3.46 2.91
C GLN A 217 14.98 4.82 2.38
N PHE A 218 14.28 5.59 3.22
CA PHE A 218 13.80 6.94 2.87
C PHE A 218 14.46 7.95 3.82
N PRO A 219 15.69 8.39 3.52
CA PRO A 219 16.48 9.21 4.41
C PRO A 219 15.81 10.56 4.67
N LEU A 220 16.10 11.11 5.85
CA LEU A 220 15.69 12.46 6.20
C LEU A 220 16.43 13.47 5.33
N ILE A 221 15.70 14.39 4.73
CA ILE A 221 16.27 15.55 4.03
C ILE A 221 16.20 16.84 4.84
N THR A 222 15.69 16.78 6.08
CA THR A 222 15.70 17.86 7.07
C THR A 222 16.73 17.57 8.16
N ASP A 223 17.19 18.60 8.87
CA ASP A 223 18.17 18.47 9.96
C ASP A 223 17.57 17.91 11.26
N ASP A 224 16.29 17.55 11.22
CA ASP A 224 15.55 17.00 12.34
C ASP A 224 15.90 15.53 12.63
N LYS A 225 15.61 15.10 13.88
CA LYS A 225 15.75 13.71 14.28
C LYS A 225 14.36 13.07 14.45
N ILE A 226 14.21 11.85 13.93
CA ILE A 226 13.00 11.05 14.20
C ILE A 226 13.06 10.54 15.64
N THR A 227 12.06 10.92 16.42
CA THR A 227 11.84 10.40 17.79
C THR A 227 10.85 9.24 17.76
N ASN A 228 10.76 8.47 18.87
CA ASN A 228 9.92 7.27 18.95
C ASN A 228 8.39 7.51 18.86
N ARG A 229 7.92 8.75 18.72
CA ARG A 229 6.49 9.11 18.76
C ARG A 229 6.07 10.08 17.65
N VAL A 230 6.72 10.01 16.52
CA VAL A 230 6.38 10.84 15.36
C VAL A 230 5.21 10.21 14.61
N ARG A 231 4.16 10.98 14.32
CA ARG A 231 3.09 10.55 13.41
C ARG A 231 3.65 10.45 12.00
N GLU A 232 3.30 9.41 11.27
CA GLU A 232 3.72 9.22 9.89
C GLU A 232 2.58 9.48 8.91
N VAL A 233 2.88 10.16 7.81
CA VAL A 233 2.00 10.32 6.65
C VAL A 233 2.79 9.85 5.43
N LYS A 234 2.23 8.92 4.66
CA LYS A 234 2.88 8.36 3.47
C LYS A 234 2.20 8.89 2.22
N ILE A 235 2.97 9.48 1.33
CA ILE A 235 2.50 10.10 0.10
C ILE A 235 3.25 9.49 -1.07
N SER A 236 2.60 8.56 -1.78
CA SER A 236 3.11 8.01 -3.03
C SER A 236 3.09 9.05 -4.15
N LYS A 237 3.82 8.79 -5.24
CA LYS A 237 3.84 9.69 -6.42
C LYS A 237 2.42 10.00 -6.95
N THR A 238 1.53 9.01 -6.97
CA THR A 238 0.14 9.20 -7.39
C THR A 238 -0.63 10.12 -6.45
N ASN A 239 -0.43 9.96 -5.15
CA ASN A 239 -1.04 10.81 -4.13
C ASN A 239 -0.39 12.20 -4.06
N LEU A 240 0.87 12.33 -4.48
CA LEU A 240 1.57 13.61 -4.57
C LEU A 240 0.90 14.55 -5.59
N VAL A 241 0.53 14.03 -6.77
CA VAL A 241 -0.25 14.76 -7.78
C VAL A 241 -1.60 15.20 -7.22
N LYS A 242 -2.31 14.28 -6.52
CA LYS A 242 -3.57 14.61 -5.85
C LYS A 242 -3.41 15.69 -4.78
N LEU A 243 -2.33 15.63 -3.99
CA LEU A 243 -2.01 16.61 -2.94
C LEU A 243 -1.78 18.01 -3.50
N SER A 244 -1.12 18.11 -4.66
CA SER A 244 -0.90 19.42 -5.31
C SER A 244 -2.21 20.07 -5.73
N ASN A 245 -3.23 19.28 -6.06
CA ASN A 245 -4.54 19.73 -6.54
C ASN A 245 -5.55 19.93 -5.40
N CYS A 246 -5.64 18.97 -4.47
CA CYS A 246 -6.59 19.01 -3.36
C CYS A 246 -6.05 18.23 -2.14
N GLU A 247 -5.76 18.92 -1.04
CA GLU A 247 -5.30 18.31 0.20
C GLU A 247 -6.29 17.28 0.74
N ARG A 248 -7.60 17.62 0.76
CA ARG A 248 -8.67 16.79 1.29
C ARG A 248 -8.76 15.46 0.55
N ARG A 249 -8.69 15.48 -0.79
CA ARG A 249 -8.69 14.27 -1.61
C ARG A 249 -7.56 13.31 -1.22
N THR A 250 -6.36 13.85 -1.03
CA THR A 250 -5.20 13.05 -0.61
C THR A 250 -5.34 12.55 0.82
N ALA A 251 -5.70 13.41 1.75
CA ALA A 251 -5.86 13.05 3.15
C ALA A 251 -6.93 11.96 3.34
N TRP A 252 -8.06 12.05 2.65
CA TRP A 252 -9.12 11.05 2.69
C TRP A 252 -8.64 9.68 2.23
N ASN A 253 -7.76 9.65 1.24
CA ASN A 253 -7.15 8.40 0.77
C ASN A 253 -6.09 7.87 1.77
N VAL A 254 -5.06 8.66 2.07
CA VAL A 254 -3.84 8.17 2.75
C VAL A 254 -3.93 8.17 4.27
N GLN A 255 -4.65 9.14 4.87
CA GLN A 255 -4.73 9.31 6.31
C GLN A 255 -5.99 8.68 6.89
N TYR A 256 -7.13 8.95 6.26
CA TYR A 256 -8.44 8.55 6.80
C TYR A 256 -8.93 7.25 6.17
N GLY A 257 -8.45 6.87 4.99
CA GLY A 257 -8.85 5.66 4.28
C GLY A 257 -10.36 5.60 4.10
N LEU A 258 -10.95 6.68 3.55
CA LEU A 258 -12.38 6.70 3.27
C LEU A 258 -12.71 5.74 2.11
N PRO A 259 -13.88 5.12 2.09
CA PRO A 259 -14.37 4.37 0.95
C PRO A 259 -14.38 5.25 -0.30
N ARG A 260 -13.96 4.69 -1.41
CA ARG A 260 -14.03 5.35 -2.72
C ARG A 260 -15.39 5.08 -3.33
N GLU A 261 -15.92 6.05 -4.05
CA GLU A 261 -17.08 5.81 -4.92
C GLU A 261 -16.64 4.81 -6.02
N ASP A 262 -17.58 3.96 -6.46
CA ASP A 262 -17.33 2.84 -7.36
C ASP A 262 -16.43 3.25 -8.52
N TYR A 263 -15.22 2.78 -8.47
CA TYR A 263 -14.28 2.85 -9.57
C TYR A 263 -14.50 1.55 -10.37
N ILE A 264 -14.99 1.69 -11.58
CA ILE A 264 -15.05 0.56 -12.51
C ILE A 264 -13.59 0.19 -12.79
N GLU A 265 -13.08 -0.82 -12.10
CA GLU A 265 -11.83 -1.45 -12.47
C GLU A 265 -12.03 -2.08 -13.86
N PHE A 266 -11.30 -1.57 -14.83
CA PHE A 266 -11.21 -2.26 -16.11
C PHE A 266 -10.44 -3.56 -15.86
N GLU A 267 -11.09 -4.70 -16.03
CA GLU A 267 -10.53 -6.04 -15.82
C GLU A 267 -9.33 -6.36 -16.74
N SER A 268 -9.07 -5.56 -17.75
CA SER A 268 -7.94 -5.76 -18.66
C SER A 268 -6.76 -4.85 -18.32
N GLU A 269 -5.57 -5.42 -18.28
CA GLU A 269 -4.33 -4.66 -18.21
C GLU A 269 -4.29 -3.66 -19.38
N SER A 270 -4.16 -2.35 -19.09
CA SER A 270 -4.12 -1.34 -20.13
C SER A 270 -2.87 -1.54 -21.01
N ASP A 271 -2.96 -1.20 -22.30
CA ASP A 271 -1.81 -1.25 -23.22
C ASP A 271 -0.60 -0.46 -22.68
N GLY A 272 -0.86 0.57 -21.88
CA GLY A 272 0.16 1.31 -21.16
C GLY A 272 0.91 0.44 -20.15
N THR A 273 0.19 -0.32 -19.33
CA THR A 273 0.79 -1.22 -18.34
C THR A 273 1.60 -2.34 -19.02
N LYS A 274 1.06 -2.93 -20.07
CA LYS A 274 1.77 -3.93 -20.88
C LYS A 274 3.05 -3.35 -21.46
N PHE A 275 2.99 -2.15 -22.05
CA PHE A 275 4.16 -1.45 -22.59
C PHE A 275 5.24 -1.22 -21.54
N HIS A 276 4.89 -0.78 -20.34
CA HIS A 276 5.83 -0.61 -19.22
C HIS A 276 6.49 -1.93 -18.85
N ASN A 277 5.69 -2.97 -18.60
CA ASN A 277 6.16 -4.26 -18.13
C ASN A 277 7.19 -4.91 -19.05
N PHE A 278 6.94 -4.94 -20.36
CA PHE A 278 7.91 -5.55 -21.28
C PHE A 278 9.11 -4.63 -21.54
N SER A 279 8.92 -3.30 -21.63
CA SER A 279 10.02 -2.36 -21.82
C SER A 279 11.05 -2.44 -20.69
N GLN A 280 10.58 -2.54 -19.45
CA GLN A 280 11.42 -2.73 -18.26
C GLN A 280 12.24 -4.02 -18.37
N LYS A 281 11.62 -5.15 -18.72
CA LYS A 281 12.30 -6.44 -18.88
C LYS A 281 13.36 -6.44 -19.99
N LEU A 282 13.10 -5.73 -21.09
CA LEU A 282 14.03 -5.67 -22.23
C LEU A 282 15.21 -4.73 -22.01
N LEU A 283 15.04 -3.66 -21.23
CA LEU A 283 16.05 -2.60 -21.12
C LEU A 283 17.02 -2.80 -19.95
N VAL A 284 16.61 -3.55 -18.90
CA VAL A 284 17.48 -3.76 -17.73
C VAL A 284 18.66 -4.66 -18.08
N ASN A 285 19.86 -4.21 -17.68
CA ASN A 285 21.13 -4.90 -17.89
C ASN A 285 21.49 -5.19 -19.38
N ASN A 286 20.81 -4.52 -20.29
CA ASN A 286 21.01 -4.69 -21.72
C ASN A 286 21.64 -3.44 -22.33
N ASN A 287 22.88 -3.57 -22.81
CA ASN A 287 23.62 -2.47 -23.43
C ASN A 287 23.27 -2.27 -24.91
N ASN A 288 22.63 -3.26 -25.54
CA ASN A 288 22.34 -3.28 -26.98
C ASN A 288 20.84 -3.45 -27.22
N PHE A 289 20.09 -2.41 -27.02
CA PHE A 289 18.61 -2.39 -27.03
C PHE A 289 17.92 -2.89 -28.33
N LEU A 290 18.64 -3.04 -29.44
CA LEU A 290 18.09 -3.49 -30.74
C LEU A 290 18.80 -4.73 -31.29
N GLU A 291 19.47 -5.52 -30.50
CA GLU A 291 20.04 -6.77 -30.95
C GLU A 291 18.97 -7.82 -31.25
N LYS A 292 19.32 -8.80 -32.08
CA LYS A 292 18.44 -9.88 -32.50
C LYS A 292 17.85 -10.65 -31.31
N GLU A 293 18.64 -10.85 -30.26
CA GLU A 293 18.23 -11.50 -29.02
C GLU A 293 17.10 -10.75 -28.30
N ASN A 294 17.07 -9.42 -28.37
CA ASN A 294 16.01 -8.62 -27.78
C ASN A 294 14.70 -8.73 -28.56
N ILE A 295 14.77 -8.90 -29.87
CA ILE A 295 13.59 -9.13 -30.69
C ILE A 295 12.99 -10.51 -30.39
N GLU A 296 13.83 -11.51 -30.16
CA GLU A 296 13.39 -12.84 -29.76
C GLU A 296 12.74 -12.80 -28.36
N THR A 297 13.36 -12.11 -27.40
CA THR A 297 12.79 -11.90 -26.06
C THR A 297 11.48 -11.11 -26.10
N PHE A 298 11.41 -10.05 -26.95
CA PHE A 298 10.17 -9.31 -27.17
C PHE A 298 9.05 -10.23 -27.64
N ASN A 299 9.33 -11.05 -28.66
CA ASN A 299 8.35 -12.00 -29.21
C ASN A 299 7.89 -13.03 -28.17
N GLN A 300 8.79 -13.48 -27.29
CA GLN A 300 8.44 -14.38 -26.19
C GLN A 300 7.53 -13.70 -25.15
N LEU A 301 7.82 -12.45 -24.79
CA LEU A 301 7.04 -11.69 -23.80
C LEU A 301 5.65 -11.29 -24.30
N THR A 302 5.47 -11.21 -25.62
CA THR A 302 4.22 -10.78 -26.27
C THR A 302 3.49 -11.90 -26.98
N ASN A 303 3.88 -13.15 -26.80
CA ASN A 303 3.33 -14.31 -27.52
C ASN A 303 1.84 -14.57 -27.24
N GLN A 304 1.32 -14.08 -26.10
CA GLN A 304 -0.08 -14.20 -25.71
C GLN A 304 -0.95 -13.06 -26.24
N GLU A 305 -0.33 -11.99 -26.78
CA GLU A 305 -1.05 -10.86 -27.33
C GLU A 305 -1.50 -11.13 -28.76
N ASP A 306 -2.62 -10.51 -29.18
CA ASP A 306 -3.02 -10.51 -30.56
C ASP A 306 -2.02 -9.77 -31.46
N GLU A 307 -2.09 -10.02 -32.77
CA GLU A 307 -1.11 -9.50 -33.75
C GLU A 307 -1.07 -7.96 -33.75
N VAL A 308 -2.22 -7.31 -33.70
CA VAL A 308 -2.32 -5.83 -33.76
C VAL A 308 -1.70 -5.21 -32.50
N THR A 309 -2.04 -5.73 -31.33
CA THR A 309 -1.47 -5.29 -30.04
C THR A 309 0.05 -5.48 -30.04
N ARG A 310 0.55 -6.61 -30.51
CA ARG A 310 1.98 -6.90 -30.57
C ARG A 310 2.74 -5.95 -31.52
N GLU A 311 2.19 -5.66 -32.70
CA GLU A 311 2.78 -4.71 -33.62
C GLU A 311 2.84 -3.29 -33.04
N LEU A 312 1.77 -2.85 -32.36
CA LEU A 312 1.72 -1.55 -31.69
C LEU A 312 2.75 -1.45 -30.57
N LEU A 313 2.83 -2.47 -29.71
CA LEU A 313 3.82 -2.53 -28.64
C LEU A 313 5.25 -2.51 -29.20
N PHE A 314 5.52 -3.21 -30.28
CA PHE A 314 6.84 -3.22 -30.93
C PHE A 314 7.21 -1.85 -31.50
N LEU A 315 6.27 -1.18 -32.14
CA LEU A 315 6.47 0.18 -32.69
C LEU A 315 6.80 1.16 -31.56
N LYS A 316 6.05 1.14 -30.45
CA LYS A 316 6.30 1.96 -29.25
C LYS A 316 7.70 1.68 -28.67
N TYR A 317 8.09 0.41 -28.61
CA TYR A 317 9.43 0.03 -28.13
C TYR A 317 10.54 0.56 -29.04
N GLN A 318 10.40 0.44 -30.36
CA GLN A 318 11.38 0.99 -31.30
C GLN A 318 11.52 2.51 -31.15
N GLN A 319 10.42 3.23 -30.96
CA GLN A 319 10.43 4.68 -30.74
C GLN A 319 11.16 5.01 -29.43
N LEU A 320 10.87 4.31 -28.33
CA LEU A 320 11.57 4.45 -27.06
C LEU A 320 13.07 4.26 -27.22
N VAL A 321 13.49 3.16 -27.82
CA VAL A 321 14.90 2.83 -28.04
C VAL A 321 15.60 3.86 -28.92
N SER A 322 14.93 4.37 -29.97
CA SER A 322 15.49 5.41 -30.84
C SER A 322 15.86 6.68 -30.06
N LYS A 323 15.07 7.04 -29.06
CA LYS A 323 15.32 8.19 -28.18
C LYS A 323 16.43 7.90 -27.17
N LEU A 324 16.46 6.69 -26.56
CA LEU A 324 17.50 6.30 -25.61
C LEU A 324 18.90 6.22 -26.22
N LYS A 325 19.03 5.92 -27.50
CA LYS A 325 20.32 5.93 -28.24
C LYS A 325 21.04 7.27 -28.23
N ASN A 326 20.34 8.37 -27.98
CA ASN A 326 20.94 9.69 -27.87
C ASN A 326 21.80 9.84 -26.61
N TYR A 327 21.63 8.96 -25.63
CA TYR A 327 22.40 8.96 -24.38
C TYR A 327 23.56 7.98 -24.50
N LYS A 328 24.74 8.49 -24.93
CA LYS A 328 25.96 7.68 -24.97
C LYS A 328 26.31 7.19 -23.58
N ASP A 329 26.80 5.95 -23.47
CA ASP A 329 27.16 5.29 -22.21
C ASP A 329 26.01 5.13 -21.21
N LEU A 330 24.76 5.14 -21.69
CA LEU A 330 23.61 4.82 -20.86
C LEU A 330 23.65 3.35 -20.43
N LYS A 331 23.60 3.13 -19.12
CA LYS A 331 23.49 1.81 -18.51
C LYS A 331 22.29 1.79 -17.59
N ILE A 332 21.25 1.08 -18.00
CA ILE A 332 20.06 0.83 -17.19
C ILE A 332 20.32 -0.40 -16.33
N LYS A 333 20.23 -0.26 -15.01
CA LYS A 333 20.58 -1.32 -14.06
C LYS A 333 19.37 -1.94 -13.38
N GLU A 334 18.33 -1.17 -13.14
CA GLU A 334 17.19 -1.57 -12.35
C GLU A 334 15.89 -1.07 -12.98
N SER A 335 14.85 -1.89 -12.88
CA SER A 335 13.46 -1.51 -13.14
C SER A 335 12.70 -1.39 -11.84
N GLU A 336 11.58 -0.68 -11.89
CA GLU A 336 10.72 -0.47 -10.73
C GLU A 336 11.48 0.04 -9.48
N TYR A 337 12.45 0.93 -9.71
CA TYR A 337 13.34 1.40 -8.66
C TYR A 337 12.62 2.33 -7.68
N ILE A 338 12.61 1.95 -6.41
CA ILE A 338 11.92 2.69 -5.35
C ILE A 338 12.80 3.85 -4.87
N LEU A 339 12.31 5.06 -5.05
CA LEU A 339 12.92 6.31 -4.62
C LEU A 339 12.03 7.01 -3.59
N GLY A 340 12.66 7.73 -2.69
CA GLY A 340 11.91 8.53 -1.73
C GLY A 340 12.78 9.13 -0.64
N PHE A 341 12.14 9.90 0.23
CA PHE A 341 12.76 10.59 1.35
C PHE A 341 11.72 10.97 2.39
N THR A 342 12.19 11.43 3.54
CA THR A 342 11.33 11.84 4.67
C THR A 342 11.57 13.31 4.98
N CYS A 343 10.48 14.07 5.10
CA CYS A 343 10.46 15.42 5.65
C CYS A 343 9.81 15.40 7.04
N ILE A 344 10.32 16.21 7.98
CA ILE A 344 9.69 16.42 9.29
C ILE A 344 9.16 17.83 9.37
N ALA A 345 7.90 17.95 9.82
CA ALA A 345 7.28 19.25 10.06
C ALA A 345 6.54 19.24 11.40
N GLU A 346 6.42 20.44 12.02
CA GLU A 346 5.49 20.64 13.13
C GLU A 346 4.06 20.51 12.63
N GLY A 347 3.23 19.79 13.36
CA GLY A 347 1.88 19.49 12.94
C GLY A 347 0.95 19.12 14.08
N ARG A 348 -0.13 18.43 13.76
CA ARG A 348 -1.19 18.10 14.71
C ARG A 348 -1.22 16.62 15.02
N GLY A 349 -1.53 16.30 16.25
CA GLY A 349 -1.77 14.96 16.74
C GLY A 349 -2.94 14.89 17.68
N LEU A 350 -3.24 13.68 18.16
CA LEU A 350 -4.26 13.48 19.18
C LEU A 350 -3.65 12.76 20.39
N ARG A 351 -3.87 13.32 21.57
CA ARG A 351 -3.46 12.70 22.84
C ARG A 351 -4.57 12.83 23.88
N ASN A 352 -5.04 11.71 24.39
CA ASN A 352 -6.15 11.65 25.34
C ASN A 352 -7.37 12.49 24.88
N GLY A 353 -7.75 12.35 23.60
CA GLY A 353 -8.87 13.06 23.01
C GLY A 353 -8.66 14.54 22.71
N LYS A 354 -7.49 15.09 22.98
CA LYS A 354 -7.19 16.50 22.71
C LYS A 354 -6.21 16.63 21.54
N VAL A 355 -6.47 17.59 20.69
CA VAL A 355 -5.52 17.99 19.64
C VAL A 355 -4.28 18.58 20.30
N VAL A 356 -3.12 18.07 19.94
CA VAL A 356 -1.81 18.53 20.45
C VAL A 356 -0.86 18.81 19.29
N ASP A 357 0.08 19.70 19.53
CA ASP A 357 1.20 19.91 18.61
C ASP A 357 2.17 18.74 18.74
N GLN A 358 2.60 18.21 17.58
CA GLN A 358 3.61 17.15 17.52
C GLN A 358 4.35 17.16 16.18
N LYS A 359 5.55 16.59 16.16
CA LYS A 359 6.26 16.35 14.90
C LYS A 359 5.56 15.29 14.07
N VAL A 360 5.52 15.53 12.77
CA VAL A 360 4.96 14.61 11.76
C VAL A 360 6.03 14.33 10.71
N ALA A 361 6.28 13.05 10.47
CA ALA A 361 7.14 12.58 9.40
C ALA A 361 6.29 12.33 8.15
N THR A 362 6.50 13.10 7.11
CA THR A 362 5.89 12.85 5.80
C THR A 362 6.90 12.13 4.92
N ILE A 363 6.56 10.91 4.53
CA ILE A 363 7.38 10.06 3.68
C ILE A 363 6.84 10.17 2.26
N PHE A 364 7.65 10.72 1.37
CA PHE A 364 7.36 10.80 -0.06
C PHE A 364 8.02 9.63 -0.76
N THR A 365 7.25 8.87 -1.54
CA THR A 365 7.73 7.68 -2.25
C THR A 365 7.30 7.68 -3.70
N GLY A 366 8.16 7.17 -4.57
CA GLY A 366 7.86 6.93 -5.96
C GLY A 366 8.59 5.69 -6.47
N LYS A 367 7.99 4.99 -7.40
CA LYS A 367 8.58 3.88 -8.12
C LYS A 367 8.79 4.34 -9.56
N SER A 368 10.07 4.50 -9.97
CA SER A 368 10.41 4.83 -11.35
C SER A 368 10.41 3.58 -12.22
N ASP A 369 10.12 3.74 -13.50
CA ASP A 369 10.14 2.61 -14.42
C ASP A 369 11.55 2.04 -14.57
N LEU A 370 12.57 2.91 -14.70
CA LEU A 370 13.94 2.49 -14.89
C LEU A 370 14.91 3.43 -14.15
N ALA A 371 16.00 2.86 -13.67
CA ALA A 371 17.11 3.60 -13.06
C ALA A 371 18.46 3.12 -13.57
N GLY A 372 19.40 4.05 -13.72
CA GLY A 372 20.73 3.74 -14.24
C GLY A 372 21.72 4.88 -14.15
N ARG A 373 22.68 4.90 -15.07
CA ARG A 373 23.69 5.96 -15.18
C ARG A 373 24.00 6.28 -16.64
N VAL A 374 24.36 7.53 -16.91
CA VAL A 374 25.04 7.97 -18.12
C VAL A 374 26.47 8.37 -17.74
N GLY A 375 27.44 7.52 -18.04
CA GLY A 375 28.75 7.60 -17.40
C GLY A 375 28.63 7.47 -15.88
N ASP A 376 29.04 8.51 -15.13
CA ASP A 376 28.92 8.56 -13.66
C ASP A 376 27.65 9.27 -13.18
N THR A 377 26.87 9.91 -14.05
CA THR A 377 25.71 10.70 -13.70
C THR A 377 24.49 9.78 -13.53
N PRO A 378 23.82 9.78 -12.36
CA PRO A 378 22.59 9.04 -12.16
C PRO A 378 21.48 9.52 -13.10
N ILE A 379 20.74 8.57 -13.65
CA ILE A 379 19.59 8.82 -14.51
C ILE A 379 18.40 8.02 -14.04
N ILE A 380 17.25 8.69 -13.96
CA ILE A 380 15.95 8.10 -13.67
C ILE A 380 15.07 8.28 -14.89
N ILE A 381 14.42 7.22 -15.31
CA ILE A 381 13.57 7.23 -16.50
C ILE A 381 12.16 6.81 -16.11
N GLU A 382 11.22 7.62 -16.51
CA GLU A 382 9.79 7.38 -16.35
C GLU A 382 9.13 7.35 -17.74
N LEU A 383 8.46 6.27 -18.03
CA LEU A 383 7.72 6.07 -19.27
C LEU A 383 6.29 6.58 -19.09
N LYS A 384 5.75 7.22 -20.11
CA LYS A 384 4.37 7.72 -20.12
C LYS A 384 3.73 7.39 -21.47
N THR A 385 2.54 6.80 -21.45
CA THR A 385 1.73 6.55 -22.65
C THR A 385 0.68 7.65 -22.87
N ARG A 386 0.90 8.82 -22.29
CA ARG A 386 0.09 10.03 -22.40
C ARG A 386 0.97 11.25 -22.71
N GLN A 387 0.33 12.37 -22.99
CA GLN A 387 1.05 13.65 -23.15
C GLN A 387 1.57 14.20 -21.81
N GLU A 388 2.55 15.12 -21.89
CA GLU A 388 3.08 15.83 -20.72
C GLU A 388 1.97 16.61 -20.00
N ILE A 389 2.00 16.55 -18.66
CA ILE A 389 1.17 17.38 -17.81
C ILE A 389 2.05 18.14 -16.79
N PRO A 390 1.59 19.28 -16.25
CA PRO A 390 2.39 20.08 -15.33
C PRO A 390 2.90 19.33 -14.10
N GLU A 391 2.13 18.37 -13.62
CA GLU A 391 2.44 17.56 -12.45
C GLU A 391 3.67 16.64 -12.66
N ASP A 392 4.04 16.31 -13.88
CA ASP A 392 5.24 15.52 -14.18
C ASP A 392 6.53 16.23 -13.70
N ALA A 393 6.50 17.55 -13.59
CA ALA A 393 7.62 18.30 -13.01
C ALA A 393 7.78 18.04 -11.51
N LEU A 394 6.69 17.85 -10.77
CA LEU A 394 6.72 17.52 -9.35
C LEU A 394 7.19 16.07 -9.12
N GLU A 395 6.78 15.14 -9.98
CA GLU A 395 7.26 13.77 -9.99
C GLU A 395 8.77 13.71 -10.25
N ALA A 396 9.29 14.49 -11.21
CA ALA A 396 10.72 14.59 -11.48
C ALA A 396 11.51 15.10 -10.25
N GLN A 397 10.97 16.07 -9.51
CA GLN A 397 11.58 16.58 -8.29
C GLN A 397 11.63 15.52 -7.18
N LEU A 398 10.56 14.71 -7.03
CA LEU A 398 10.53 13.57 -6.11
C LEU A 398 11.67 12.58 -6.42
N TYR A 399 11.79 12.18 -7.70
CA TYR A 399 12.81 11.24 -8.13
C TYR A 399 14.22 11.80 -7.95
N ALA A 400 14.44 13.06 -8.30
CA ALA A 400 15.75 13.69 -8.17
C ALA A 400 16.19 13.77 -6.70
N LEU A 401 15.32 14.19 -5.78
CA LEU A 401 15.61 14.22 -4.35
C LEU A 401 15.87 12.82 -3.79
N GLY A 402 15.04 11.84 -4.13
CA GLY A 402 15.25 10.45 -3.71
C GLY A 402 16.56 9.87 -4.23
N ALA A 403 16.88 10.10 -5.50
CA ALA A 403 18.11 9.64 -6.13
C ALA A 403 19.36 10.30 -5.54
N SER A 404 19.32 11.61 -5.24
CA SER A 404 20.44 12.34 -4.62
C SER A 404 20.84 11.71 -3.28
N GLN A 405 19.87 11.28 -2.49
CA GLN A 405 20.12 10.67 -1.18
C GLN A 405 20.60 9.22 -1.28
N LEU A 406 19.97 8.41 -2.14
CA LEU A 406 20.23 6.96 -2.22
C LEU A 406 21.45 6.63 -3.08
N MET A 407 21.65 7.34 -4.19
CA MET A 407 22.75 7.10 -5.12
C MET A 407 24.04 7.84 -4.72
N LYS A 408 23.99 8.63 -3.64
CA LYS A 408 25.13 9.41 -3.08
C LYS A 408 25.92 10.13 -4.17
N SER A 409 25.21 10.85 -5.04
CA SER A 409 25.85 11.60 -6.13
C SER A 409 26.05 13.03 -5.71
N GLU A 410 27.31 13.51 -5.78
CA GLU A 410 27.64 14.94 -5.68
C GLU A 410 27.41 15.67 -7.01
N LYS A 411 27.10 14.91 -8.07
CA LYS A 411 26.83 15.43 -9.41
C LYS A 411 25.36 15.67 -9.62
N GLU A 412 25.02 16.31 -10.76
CA GLU A 412 23.61 16.49 -11.15
C GLU A 412 22.91 15.13 -11.31
N ILE A 413 21.59 15.13 -11.11
CA ILE A 413 20.70 14.01 -11.35
C ILE A 413 19.91 14.31 -12.63
N ILE A 414 19.85 13.34 -13.54
CA ILE A 414 19.03 13.45 -14.76
C ILE A 414 17.72 12.70 -14.55
N VAL A 415 16.59 13.34 -14.80
CA VAL A 415 15.28 12.69 -14.84
C VAL A 415 14.70 12.85 -16.24
N LEU A 416 14.40 11.72 -16.89
CA LEU A 416 13.77 11.67 -18.18
C LEU A 416 12.32 11.23 -18.04
N HIS A 417 11.40 12.04 -18.55
CA HIS A 417 10.07 11.56 -18.90
C HIS A 417 10.05 11.30 -20.39
N ILE A 418 9.73 10.06 -20.76
CA ILE A 418 9.62 9.65 -22.17
C ILE A 418 8.17 9.38 -22.46
N TYR A 419 7.58 10.25 -23.25
CA TYR A 419 6.17 10.16 -23.66
C TYR A 419 6.11 9.40 -24.98
N VAL A 420 5.53 8.20 -24.94
CA VAL A 420 5.40 7.31 -26.10
C VAL A 420 3.95 7.26 -26.52
N SER A 421 3.69 7.72 -27.74
CA SER A 421 2.39 7.61 -28.39
C SER A 421 2.42 6.53 -29.49
N ASP A 422 1.32 6.36 -30.21
CA ASP A 422 1.26 5.42 -31.34
C ASP A 422 2.09 5.87 -32.55
N HIS A 423 2.49 7.16 -32.58
CA HIS A 423 3.15 7.74 -33.74
C HIS A 423 4.57 8.24 -33.49
N ASP A 424 4.89 8.69 -32.29
CA ASP A 424 6.20 9.23 -31.94
C ASP A 424 6.48 9.10 -30.44
N ALA A 425 7.76 9.22 -30.07
CA ALA A 425 8.20 9.38 -28.71
C ALA A 425 8.89 10.73 -28.51
N THR A 426 8.56 11.43 -27.44
CA THR A 426 9.20 12.68 -27.05
C THR A 426 9.89 12.54 -25.70
N ILE A 427 11.00 13.25 -25.51
CA ILE A 427 11.73 13.28 -24.24
C ILE A 427 11.61 14.65 -23.60
N LYS A 428 11.29 14.66 -22.31
CA LYS A 428 11.48 15.80 -21.44
C LYS A 428 12.61 15.48 -20.47
N GLU A 429 13.78 16.03 -20.76
CA GLU A 429 14.93 15.96 -19.86
C GLU A 429 14.87 17.07 -18.82
N ARG A 430 15.08 16.72 -17.57
CA ARG A 430 15.25 17.66 -16.45
C ARG A 430 16.51 17.32 -15.69
N LYS A 431 17.36 18.33 -15.48
CA LYS A 431 18.61 18.22 -14.75
C LYS A 431 18.49 18.91 -13.40
N PHE A 432 18.97 18.24 -12.38
CA PHE A 432 18.89 18.72 -11.01
C PHE A 432 20.29 18.82 -10.43
N GLY A 433 20.87 20.00 -10.47
CA GLY A 433 22.05 20.38 -9.71
C GLY A 433 21.68 20.82 -8.30
N SER A 434 22.66 21.37 -7.57
CA SER A 434 22.44 21.74 -6.16
C SER A 434 21.31 22.77 -5.98
N SER A 435 21.19 23.76 -6.87
CA SER A 435 20.15 24.80 -6.78
C SER A 435 18.74 24.25 -7.05
N GLU A 436 18.60 23.37 -8.04
CA GLU A 436 17.34 22.72 -8.37
C GLU A 436 16.89 21.77 -7.25
N LEU A 437 17.84 21.04 -6.64
CA LEU A 437 17.56 20.16 -5.49
C LEU A 437 17.12 20.96 -4.26
N GLU A 438 17.76 22.09 -3.95
CA GLU A 438 17.32 22.96 -2.85
C GLU A 438 15.92 23.55 -3.10
N SER A 439 15.64 23.97 -4.34
CA SER A 439 14.30 24.44 -4.72
C SER A 439 13.26 23.33 -4.57
N ALA A 440 13.57 22.11 -5.00
CA ALA A 440 12.71 20.96 -4.85
C ALA A 440 12.48 20.63 -3.36
N LYS A 441 13.54 20.63 -2.53
CA LYS A 441 13.45 20.42 -1.08
C LYS A 441 12.48 21.41 -0.43
N ALA A 442 12.61 22.71 -0.70
CA ALA A 442 11.71 23.73 -0.16
C ALA A 442 10.24 23.45 -0.52
N LYS A 443 9.98 23.00 -1.74
CA LYS A 443 8.61 22.65 -2.18
C LYS A 443 8.06 21.42 -1.42
N PHE A 444 8.87 20.39 -1.21
CA PHE A 444 8.46 19.22 -0.44
C PHE A 444 8.32 19.50 1.05
N ASP A 445 9.10 20.41 1.62
CA ASP A 445 8.91 20.90 2.98
C ASP A 445 7.54 21.57 3.15
N ASP A 446 7.10 22.36 2.16
CA ASP A 446 5.76 22.96 2.19
C ASP A 446 4.64 21.93 2.06
N LEU A 447 4.81 20.90 1.22
CA LEU A 447 3.86 19.78 1.13
C LEU A 447 3.81 18.96 2.42
N ALA A 448 4.96 18.79 3.09
CA ALA A 448 5.03 18.13 4.39
C ALA A 448 4.31 18.92 5.48
N LYS A 449 4.44 20.26 5.51
CA LYS A 449 3.67 21.13 6.42
C LYS A 449 2.16 21.00 6.21
N LYS A 450 1.70 20.91 4.95
CA LYS A 450 0.28 20.68 4.64
C LYS A 450 -0.20 19.36 5.25
N SER A 451 0.48 18.24 4.97
CA SER A 451 0.08 16.93 5.50
C SER A 451 0.23 16.85 7.03
N ALA A 452 1.18 17.57 7.61
CA ALA A 452 1.37 17.64 9.05
C ALA A 452 0.22 18.38 9.77
N SER A 453 -0.44 19.31 9.09
CA SER A 453 -1.56 20.07 9.65
C SER A 453 -2.85 19.28 9.80
N TRP A 454 -2.98 18.12 9.15
CA TRP A 454 -4.19 17.29 9.22
C TRP A 454 -4.40 16.74 10.62
N ILE A 455 -5.59 16.91 11.17
CA ILE A 455 -5.94 16.45 12.52
C ILE A 455 -6.37 14.97 12.43
N PRO A 456 -5.74 14.05 13.16
CA PRO A 456 -6.21 12.66 13.21
C PRO A 456 -7.69 12.59 13.62
N TYR A 457 -8.46 11.72 12.96
CA TYR A 457 -9.91 11.52 13.14
C TYR A 457 -10.83 12.68 12.77
N ASP A 458 -10.30 13.79 12.24
CA ASP A 458 -11.08 14.91 11.69
C ASP A 458 -10.88 14.98 10.17
N ALA A 459 -11.68 14.21 9.43
CA ALA A 459 -11.60 14.13 7.97
C ALA A 459 -11.98 15.46 7.28
N LEU A 460 -12.55 16.42 8.02
CA LEU A 460 -12.87 17.74 7.51
C LEU A 460 -11.72 18.75 7.69
N SER A 461 -10.73 18.44 8.54
CA SER A 461 -9.59 19.31 8.79
C SER A 461 -8.71 19.63 7.56
N PRO A 462 -8.50 18.71 6.57
CA PRO A 462 -7.75 19.04 5.38
C PRO A 462 -8.50 20.03 4.47
N LYS A 463 -7.76 20.98 3.90
CA LYS A 463 -8.33 21.96 2.97
C LYS A 463 -8.80 21.30 1.68
N TYR A 464 -9.97 21.70 1.18
CA TYR A 464 -10.41 21.32 -0.16
C TYR A 464 -10.14 22.42 -1.16
N SER A 465 -9.98 22.04 -2.41
CA SER A 465 -9.83 22.94 -3.55
C SER A 465 -10.74 22.47 -4.69
N ILE A 466 -11.35 23.41 -5.39
CA ILE A 466 -12.23 23.11 -6.53
C ILE A 466 -11.45 23.30 -7.83
N GLY A 467 -11.57 22.33 -8.74
CA GLY A 467 -10.93 22.36 -10.05
C GLY A 467 -11.43 21.20 -10.93
N ASN A 468 -10.83 21.06 -12.12
CA ASN A 468 -11.20 20.00 -13.09
C ASN A 468 -11.05 18.59 -12.51
N TRP A 469 -10.14 18.43 -11.54
CA TRP A 469 -9.96 17.16 -10.82
C TRP A 469 -11.17 16.71 -10.01
N CYS A 470 -12.14 17.60 -9.73
CA CYS A 470 -13.37 17.25 -9.04
C CYS A 470 -14.31 16.37 -9.90
N GLU A 471 -14.18 16.41 -11.22
CA GLU A 471 -15.02 15.62 -12.13
C GLU A 471 -14.71 14.12 -12.02
N VAL A 472 -13.42 13.81 -11.75
CA VAL A 472 -12.89 12.44 -11.62
C VAL A 472 -12.47 12.13 -10.19
N CYS A 473 -13.05 12.82 -9.20
CA CYS A 473 -12.70 12.63 -7.81
C CYS A 473 -13.45 11.43 -7.22
N GLU A 474 -12.72 10.46 -6.72
CA GLU A 474 -13.22 9.25 -6.07
C GLU A 474 -14.01 9.48 -4.76
N PHE A 475 -14.13 10.73 -4.33
CA PHE A 475 -14.85 11.16 -3.12
C PHE A 475 -15.85 12.29 -3.42
N LYS A 476 -16.32 12.39 -4.64
CA LYS A 476 -17.11 13.54 -5.13
C LYS A 476 -18.40 13.73 -4.35
N SER A 477 -19.20 12.69 -4.16
CA SER A 477 -20.46 12.75 -3.43
C SER A 477 -20.23 13.12 -1.97
N THR A 478 -19.34 12.39 -1.30
CA THR A 478 -18.97 12.66 0.10
C THR A 478 -18.45 14.10 0.29
N CYS A 479 -17.68 14.62 -0.69
CA CYS A 479 -17.19 16.00 -0.64
C CYS A 479 -18.31 17.01 -0.82
N LEU A 480 -19.28 16.77 -1.74
CA LEU A 480 -20.40 17.69 -1.99
C LEU A 480 -21.34 17.81 -0.78
N GLU A 481 -21.56 16.72 -0.05
CA GLU A 481 -22.39 16.70 1.16
C GLU A 481 -21.75 17.43 2.36
N ASN A 482 -20.42 17.63 2.35
CA ASN A 482 -19.63 18.15 3.47
C ASN A 482 -18.78 19.39 3.10
N ARG A 483 -19.25 20.20 2.17
CA ARG A 483 -18.67 21.49 1.80
C ARG A 483 -19.03 22.62 2.75
#